data_686b9db2699d03590fc55cc7a9f8f015
#
_entry.id   686b9db2699d03590fc55cc7a9f8f015
#
_cell.length_a   1.000
_cell.length_b   1.000
_cell.length_c   1.000
_cell.angle_alpha   90.00
_cell.angle_beta   90.00
_cell.angle_gamma   90.00
#
_symmetry.space_group_name_H-M   'P 1'
#
loop_
_entity.id
_entity.type
_entity.pdbx_description
1 polymer ?
#
loop_
_entity_poly.entity_id
_entity_poly.type
_entity_poly.pdbx_seq_one_letter_code
_entity_poly.pdbx_strand_id
1 'polypeptide(L)'
;IWVGPVAEGRLVRGDDRFCYADSGYTGVAKRPEVASDPHLSSMRWTVARKPSTVKGLDCALSAEKGIESRKASVRSKVEHPFLIVKRRFGHIRTRYRGIEKNGCLLHAAFALSNLAMCISAGRALEPLPTAA
;
A
#
# COMPACT_ATOMS: atom_id res chain seq x y z
N ILE A 1 1.02 -7.41 8.79
CA ILE A 1 0.35 -6.13 9.06
C ILE A 1 -1.11 -6.46 9.32
N TRP A 2 -1.53 -6.31 10.58
CA TRP A 2 -2.91 -6.44 10.96
C TRP A 2 -3.68 -5.27 10.35
N VAL A 3 -4.42 -5.51 9.30
CA VAL A 3 -5.43 -4.57 8.86
C VAL A 3 -6.66 -4.91 9.68
N GLY A 4 -6.85 -4.14 10.73
CA GLY A 4 -8.12 -4.06 11.41
C GLY A 4 -9.25 -3.83 10.40
N PRO A 5 -10.48 -3.86 10.82
CA PRO A 5 -11.61 -3.83 9.89
C PRO A 5 -11.41 -2.70 8.89
N VAL A 6 -11.44 -3.04 7.61
CA VAL A 6 -11.48 -2.09 6.47
C VAL A 6 -12.66 -1.12 6.63
N ALA A 7 -13.52 -1.42 7.60
CA ALA A 7 -14.72 -0.70 7.97
C ALA A 7 -14.54 0.78 8.34
N GLU A 8 -13.33 1.25 8.61
CA GLU A 8 -13.18 2.68 8.94
C GLU A 8 -12.84 3.58 7.74
N GLY A 9 -12.82 3.07 6.50
CA GLY A 9 -12.68 3.92 5.30
C GLY A 9 -11.43 4.82 5.22
N ARG A 10 -10.57 4.78 6.24
CA ARG A 10 -9.43 5.71 6.39
C ARG A 10 -8.26 5.43 5.46
N LEU A 11 -8.15 4.23 4.92
CA LEU A 11 -7.03 3.82 4.06
C LEU A 11 -7.37 3.86 2.58
N VAL A 12 -8.64 3.85 2.24
CA VAL A 12 -9.15 3.86 0.87
C VAL A 12 -9.79 5.21 0.60
N ARG A 13 -9.35 5.87 -0.48
CA ARG A 13 -9.93 7.13 -0.92
C ARG A 13 -11.15 6.86 -1.80
N GLY A 14 -12.08 7.81 -1.86
CA GLY A 14 -13.29 7.70 -2.67
C GLY A 14 -13.05 7.64 -4.19
N ASP A 15 -11.86 7.98 -4.64
CA ASP A 15 -11.40 7.92 -6.05
C ASP A 15 -10.61 6.66 -6.39
N ASP A 16 -10.28 5.83 -5.39
CA ASP A 16 -9.52 4.60 -5.63
C ASP A 16 -10.37 3.56 -6.36
N ARG A 17 -9.87 3.07 -7.49
CA ARG A 17 -10.51 2.04 -8.33
C ARG A 17 -9.87 0.66 -8.18
N PHE A 18 -8.62 0.61 -7.75
CA PHE A 18 -7.83 -0.61 -7.66
C PHE A 18 -7.16 -0.71 -6.30
N CYS A 19 -7.25 -1.89 -5.68
CA CYS A 19 -6.52 -2.19 -4.46
C CYS A 19 -5.63 -3.43 -4.66
N TYR A 20 -4.35 -3.30 -4.35
CA TYR A 20 -3.39 -4.40 -4.37
C TYR A 20 -3.17 -4.89 -2.94
N ALA A 21 -3.49 -6.15 -2.70
CA ALA A 21 -3.41 -6.75 -1.38
C ALA A 21 -2.47 -7.96 -1.34
N ASP A 22 -1.99 -8.29 -0.16
CA ASP A 22 -1.18 -9.48 0.09
C ASP A 22 -2.04 -10.75 0.15
N SER A 23 -1.40 -11.91 0.05
CA SER A 23 -2.04 -13.23 0.13
C SER A 23 -2.85 -13.45 1.41
N GLY A 24 -2.54 -12.72 2.48
CA GLY A 24 -3.33 -12.71 3.72
C GLY A 24 -4.76 -12.15 3.55
N TYR A 25 -5.01 -11.42 2.47
CA TYR A 25 -6.33 -10.84 2.15
C TYR A 25 -7.15 -11.68 1.18
N THR A 26 -6.80 -12.95 1.00
CA THR A 26 -7.57 -13.86 0.16
C THR A 26 -9.04 -13.87 0.62
N GLY A 27 -9.96 -13.62 -0.33
CA GLY A 27 -11.40 -13.55 -0.03
C GLY A 27 -11.90 -12.22 0.54
N VAL A 28 -11.09 -11.16 0.56
CA VAL A 28 -11.48 -9.83 1.06
C VAL A 28 -12.76 -9.30 0.41
N ALA A 29 -12.94 -9.49 -0.89
CA ALA A 29 -14.12 -9.05 -1.63
C ALA A 29 -15.44 -9.72 -1.17
N LYS A 30 -15.35 -10.87 -0.49
CA LYS A 30 -16.52 -11.63 0.04
C LYS A 30 -16.85 -11.27 1.49
N ARG A 31 -16.06 -10.40 2.13
CA ARG A 31 -16.31 -10.02 3.52
C ARG A 31 -17.55 -9.12 3.62
N PRO A 32 -18.38 -9.29 4.65
CA PRO A 32 -19.61 -8.53 4.79
C PRO A 32 -19.36 -7.02 4.89
N GLU A 33 -18.24 -6.60 5.49
CA GLU A 33 -17.86 -5.19 5.61
C GLU A 33 -17.57 -4.55 4.24
N VAL A 34 -16.97 -5.33 3.33
CA VAL A 34 -16.66 -4.88 1.96
C VAL A 34 -17.90 -4.94 1.08
N ALA A 35 -18.76 -5.94 1.28
CA ALA A 35 -19.97 -6.11 0.51
C ALA A 35 -21.05 -5.05 0.86
N SER A 36 -21.07 -4.56 2.10
CA SER A 36 -22.00 -3.53 2.56
C SER A 36 -21.66 -2.12 2.13
N ASP A 37 -20.40 -1.85 1.79
CA ASP A 37 -19.95 -0.54 1.33
C ASP A 37 -19.98 -0.48 -0.22
N PRO A 38 -20.78 0.43 -0.82
CA PRO A 38 -20.91 0.53 -2.28
C PRO A 38 -19.58 0.85 -2.97
N HIS A 39 -18.72 1.65 -2.34
CA HIS A 39 -17.41 2.00 -2.90
C HIS A 39 -16.47 0.81 -2.87
N LEU A 40 -16.33 0.14 -1.72
CA LEU A 40 -15.44 -1.01 -1.55
C LEU A 40 -15.88 -2.21 -2.40
N SER A 41 -17.19 -2.39 -2.61
CA SER A 41 -17.74 -3.47 -3.46
C SER A 41 -17.47 -3.23 -4.94
N SER A 42 -17.44 -1.96 -5.39
CA SER A 42 -17.13 -1.59 -6.78
C SER A 42 -15.65 -1.63 -7.09
N MET A 43 -14.79 -1.68 -6.08
CA MET A 43 -13.34 -1.64 -6.21
C MET A 43 -12.79 -2.97 -6.72
N ARG A 44 -11.79 -2.90 -7.62
CA ARG A 44 -11.10 -4.09 -8.13
C ARG A 44 -9.99 -4.52 -7.17
N TRP A 45 -10.25 -5.58 -6.42
CA TRP A 45 -9.29 -6.19 -5.51
C TRP A 45 -8.33 -7.11 -6.26
N THR A 46 -7.04 -6.84 -6.16
CA THR A 46 -5.97 -7.63 -6.77
C THR A 46 -5.12 -8.24 -5.67
N VAL A 47 -5.48 -9.45 -5.24
CA VAL A 47 -4.78 -10.16 -4.16
C VAL A 47 -3.66 -11.01 -4.74
N ALA A 48 -2.47 -10.95 -4.14
CA ALA A 48 -1.33 -11.81 -4.50
C ALA A 48 -1.61 -13.26 -4.10
N ARG A 49 -1.24 -14.22 -4.95
CA ARG A 49 -1.34 -15.66 -4.61
C ARG A 49 -0.18 -16.08 -3.72
N LYS A 50 -0.41 -17.10 -2.90
CA LYS A 50 0.66 -17.70 -2.10
C LYS A 50 1.70 -18.34 -3.03
N PRO A 51 3.00 -18.20 -2.74
CA PRO A 51 4.08 -18.79 -3.56
C PRO A 51 3.96 -20.32 -3.72
N SER A 52 3.43 -21.01 -2.70
CA SER A 52 3.18 -22.46 -2.75
C SER A 52 2.14 -22.85 -3.81
N THR A 53 1.11 -22.02 -4.00
CA THR A 53 0.06 -22.27 -4.99
C THR A 53 0.57 -22.01 -6.42
N VAL A 54 1.52 -21.10 -6.57
CA VAL A 54 2.11 -20.75 -7.90
C VAL A 54 3.11 -21.80 -8.35
N LYS A 55 3.80 -22.47 -7.44
CA LYS A 55 4.81 -23.51 -7.77
C LYS A 55 4.21 -24.80 -8.35
N GLY A 56 2.93 -25.08 -8.11
CA GLY A 56 2.24 -26.30 -8.55
C GLY A 56 1.55 -26.21 -9.91
N LEU A 57 1.63 -25.07 -10.63
CA LEU A 57 0.98 -24.92 -11.93
C LEU A 57 2.00 -25.11 -13.06
N ASP A 58 1.77 -26.15 -13.88
CA ASP A 58 2.57 -26.37 -15.10
C ASP A 58 2.24 -25.35 -16.20
N CYS A 59 2.81 -25.40 -17.29
CA CYS A 59 2.81 -24.71 -18.59
C CYS A 59 1.98 -23.40 -18.83
N ALA A 60 0.82 -23.18 -18.23
CA ALA A 60 0.11 -21.88 -18.17
C ALA A 60 0.87 -20.84 -17.30
N LEU A 61 1.98 -21.27 -16.75
CA LEU A 61 2.81 -20.65 -15.73
C LEU A 61 3.53 -19.38 -16.15
N SER A 62 3.86 -19.20 -17.43
CA SER A 62 4.67 -18.03 -17.82
C SER A 62 3.85 -16.75 -17.78
N ALA A 63 2.59 -16.79 -18.22
CA ALA A 63 1.68 -15.66 -18.16
C ALA A 63 1.27 -15.34 -16.70
N GLU A 64 0.95 -16.36 -15.90
CA GLU A 64 0.62 -16.17 -14.49
C GLU A 64 1.80 -15.66 -13.68
N LYS A 65 3.01 -16.18 -13.90
CA LYS A 65 4.25 -15.64 -13.29
C LYS A 65 4.45 -14.17 -13.65
N GLY A 66 4.18 -13.78 -14.88
CA GLY A 66 4.23 -12.38 -15.31
C GLY A 66 3.24 -11.50 -14.55
N ILE A 67 2.01 -11.98 -14.34
CA ILE A 67 0.99 -11.26 -13.58
C ILE A 67 1.39 -11.14 -12.10
N GLU A 68 1.82 -12.21 -11.48
CA GLU A 68 2.27 -12.18 -10.07
C GLU A 68 3.53 -11.32 -9.88
N SER A 69 4.46 -11.32 -10.83
CA SER A 69 5.62 -10.43 -10.83
C SER A 69 5.21 -8.95 -10.90
N ARG A 70 4.23 -8.61 -11.73
CA ARG A 70 3.69 -7.24 -11.79
C ARG A 70 3.00 -6.84 -10.47
N LYS A 71 2.22 -7.73 -9.87
CA LYS A 71 1.61 -7.51 -8.55
C LYS A 71 2.68 -7.27 -7.49
N ALA A 72 3.73 -8.08 -7.46
CA ALA A 72 4.86 -7.93 -6.54
C ALA A 72 5.59 -6.61 -6.76
N SER A 73 5.81 -6.19 -8.00
CA SER A 73 6.43 -4.91 -8.36
C SER A 73 5.60 -3.70 -7.86
N VAL A 74 4.29 -3.75 -7.99
CA VAL A 74 3.42 -2.67 -7.45
C VAL A 74 3.49 -2.64 -5.93
N ARG A 75 3.46 -3.80 -5.27
CA ARG A 75 3.56 -3.89 -3.80
C ARG A 75 4.90 -3.39 -3.27
N SER A 76 6.01 -3.71 -3.94
CA SER A 76 7.33 -3.27 -3.51
C SER A 76 7.47 -1.74 -3.48
N LYS A 77 6.71 -1.02 -4.30
CA LYS A 77 6.69 0.45 -4.28
C LYS A 77 6.18 1.02 -2.95
N VAL A 78 5.27 0.33 -2.29
CA VAL A 78 4.77 0.74 -0.97
C VAL A 78 5.85 0.59 0.11
N GLU A 79 6.81 -0.32 -0.09
CA GLU A 79 7.90 -0.54 0.85
C GLU A 79 9.02 0.52 0.74
N HIS A 80 9.15 1.19 -0.42
CA HIS A 80 10.18 2.20 -0.64
C HIS A 80 10.17 3.36 0.38
N PRO A 81 9.03 3.98 0.72
CA PRO A 81 8.99 5.01 1.76
C PRO A 81 9.51 4.51 3.11
N PHE A 82 9.15 3.28 3.49
CA PHE A 82 9.63 2.67 4.73
C PHE A 82 11.15 2.45 4.73
N LEU A 83 11.73 2.08 3.58
CA LEU A 83 13.18 1.96 3.45
C LEU A 83 13.89 3.30 3.60
N ILE A 84 13.34 4.37 3.02
CA ILE A 84 13.87 5.73 3.16
C ILE A 84 13.80 6.18 4.61
N VAL A 85 12.65 6.00 5.26
CA VAL A 85 12.45 6.36 6.67
C VAL A 85 13.43 5.60 7.59
N LYS A 86 13.64 4.31 7.34
CA LYS A 86 14.58 3.51 8.13
C LYS A 86 16.04 3.84 7.84
N ARG A 87 16.44 3.92 6.57
CA ARG A 87 17.85 4.02 6.17
C ARG A 87 18.36 5.45 6.10
N ARG A 88 17.58 6.38 5.51
CA ARG A 88 18.02 7.77 5.38
C ARG A 88 17.73 8.61 6.62
N PHE A 89 16.55 8.43 7.24
CA PHE A 89 16.19 9.18 8.43
C PHE A 89 16.52 8.46 9.74
N GLY A 90 17.09 7.25 9.66
CA GLY A 90 17.55 6.50 10.82
C GLY A 90 16.44 6.16 11.83
N HIS A 91 15.18 6.11 11.37
CA HIS A 91 14.03 5.82 12.24
C HIS A 91 13.90 4.31 12.46
N ILE A 92 14.81 3.76 13.31
CA ILE A 92 14.84 2.33 13.63
C ILE A 92 14.04 2.04 14.89
N ARG A 93 13.92 3.01 15.79
CA ARG A 93 13.23 2.90 17.10
C ARG A 93 12.40 4.15 17.38
N THR A 94 11.36 4.01 18.17
CA THR A 94 10.61 5.14 18.71
C THR A 94 11.51 6.02 19.56
N ARG A 95 11.50 7.32 19.31
CA ARG A 95 12.39 8.30 20.00
C ARG A 95 11.68 9.03 21.12
N TYR A 96 10.37 9.11 21.08
CA TYR A 96 9.58 9.89 22.02
C TYR A 96 8.67 9.00 22.85
N ARG A 97 8.32 9.45 24.05
CA ARG A 97 7.25 8.85 24.84
C ARG A 97 5.88 9.27 24.26
N GLY A 98 4.99 8.29 24.11
CA GLY A 98 3.62 8.50 23.64
C GLY A 98 3.44 8.32 22.13
N ILE A 99 2.22 8.00 21.74
CA ILE A 99 1.85 7.69 20.35
C ILE A 99 1.81 8.97 19.53
N GLU A 100 1.32 10.05 20.08
CA GLU A 100 1.11 11.32 19.38
C GLU A 100 2.42 11.91 18.83
N LYS A 101 3.44 12.07 19.67
CA LYS A 101 4.74 12.62 19.26
C LYS A 101 5.46 11.73 18.24
N ASN A 102 5.39 10.41 18.43
CA ASN A 102 5.96 9.46 17.47
C ASN A 102 5.15 9.45 16.16
N GLY A 103 3.83 9.62 16.23
CA GLY A 103 2.96 9.76 15.06
C GLY A 103 3.32 11.00 14.24
N CYS A 104 3.46 12.16 14.86
CA CYS A 104 3.88 13.40 14.19
C CYS A 104 5.24 13.24 13.50
N LEU A 105 6.22 12.63 14.19
CA LEU A 105 7.53 12.36 13.60
C LEU A 105 7.44 11.43 12.38
N LEU A 106 6.64 10.37 12.48
CA LEU A 106 6.41 9.44 11.39
C LEU A 106 5.73 10.11 10.20
N HIS A 107 4.70 10.90 10.41
CA HIS A 107 4.03 11.65 9.35
C HIS A 107 5.01 12.58 8.61
N ALA A 108 5.82 13.34 9.35
CA ALA A 108 6.85 14.21 8.76
C ALA A 108 7.89 13.39 7.96
N ALA A 109 8.35 12.26 8.51
CA ALA A 109 9.32 11.39 7.85
C ALA A 109 8.75 10.77 6.56
N PHE A 110 7.49 10.34 6.56
CA PHE A 110 6.85 9.83 5.36
C PHE A 110 6.58 10.91 4.32
N ALA A 111 6.19 12.12 4.73
CA ALA A 111 6.03 13.26 3.83
C ALA A 111 7.35 13.59 3.11
N LEU A 112 8.45 13.69 3.86
CA LEU A 112 9.78 13.90 3.29
C LEU A 112 10.25 12.74 2.41
N SER A 113 9.91 11.51 2.77
CA SER A 113 10.19 10.32 1.97
C SER A 113 9.48 10.35 0.62
N ASN A 114 8.20 10.71 0.61
CA ASN A 114 7.42 10.85 -0.61
C ASN A 114 7.98 11.96 -1.50
N LEU A 115 8.35 13.10 -0.90
CA LEU A 115 8.99 14.20 -1.61
C LEU A 115 10.32 13.76 -2.27
N ALA A 116 11.18 13.06 -1.52
CA ALA A 116 12.43 12.53 -2.04
C ALA A 116 12.22 11.55 -3.20
N MET A 117 11.18 10.72 -3.14
CA MET A 117 10.82 9.82 -4.22
C MET A 117 10.29 10.55 -5.46
N CYS A 118 9.49 11.60 -5.29
CA CYS A 118 9.02 12.42 -6.40
C CYS A 118 10.19 13.10 -7.12
N ILE A 119 11.12 13.69 -6.38
CA ILE A 119 12.33 14.32 -6.93
C ILE A 119 13.19 13.28 -7.68
N SER A 120 13.41 12.10 -7.07
CA SER A 120 14.19 11.02 -7.71
C SER A 120 13.53 10.46 -8.98
N ALA A 121 12.22 10.56 -9.09
CA ALA A 121 11.46 10.14 -10.27
C ALA A 121 11.38 11.23 -11.35
N GLY A 122 12.00 12.39 -11.16
CA GLY A 122 11.94 13.54 -12.08
C GLY A 122 10.53 14.14 -12.22
N ARG A 123 9.63 13.86 -11.28
CA ARG A 123 8.28 14.43 -11.30
C ARG A 123 8.32 15.85 -10.74
N ALA A 124 7.84 16.80 -11.52
CA ALA A 124 7.56 18.14 -11.02
C ALA A 124 6.49 18.05 -9.92
N LEU A 125 6.73 18.78 -8.84
CA LEU A 125 5.70 18.94 -7.81
C LEU A 125 4.66 19.91 -8.36
N GLU A 126 3.45 19.45 -8.54
CA GLU A 126 2.35 20.36 -8.85
C GLU A 126 2.12 21.31 -7.68
N PRO A 127 1.93 22.61 -7.95
CA PRO A 127 1.62 23.57 -6.89
C PRO A 127 0.30 23.16 -6.22
N LEU A 128 0.29 23.27 -4.89
CA LEU A 128 -0.93 23.03 -4.12
C LEU A 128 -2.04 23.97 -4.62
N PRO A 129 -3.28 23.48 -4.76
CA PRO A 129 -4.41 24.36 -5.07
C PRO A 129 -4.47 25.45 -4.01
N THR A 130 -4.33 26.69 -4.42
CA THR A 130 -4.56 27.86 -3.57
C THR A 130 -6.00 27.80 -3.09
N ALA A 131 -6.17 27.66 -1.77
CA ALA A 131 -7.48 27.78 -1.15
C ALA A 131 -8.03 29.17 -1.50
N ALA A 132 -9.16 29.19 -2.20
CA ALA A 132 -9.94 30.38 -2.45
C ALA A 132 -10.76 30.76 -1.22
#